data_08f880ca4c0f6b00ab30f74d855beef4
#
_entry.id   08f880ca4c0f6b00ab30f74d855beef4
#
_cell.length_a   1.000
_cell.length_b   1.000
_cell.length_c   1.000
_cell.angle_alpha   90.00
_cell.angle_beta   90.00
_cell.angle_gamma   90.00
#
_symmetry.space_group_name_H-M   'P 1'
#
loop_
_entity.id
_entity.type
_entity.pdbx_description
1 polymer ?
#
loop_
_entity_poly.entity_id
_entity_poly.type
_entity_poly.pdbx_seq_one_letter_code
_entity_poly.pdbx_strand_id
1 'polypeptide(L)'
;MGKIEKATQWMIDLANNPKHGYDQDNRWGPDYDCSSAVISAWQAAGVPVKSKGANTTHDMKPVFLSCGFKDVRSSIKSNSSTGLKRGDVLLNTESHTAMYIGNNQLVQASKNESGNYHGGKPGDQTGKEIYIRDYYDFPWNCILRYMNDDSSVTPPPSGNVYIRQGQTAANKFVGAGLTITGVRDAATKKAGIKVLQKAMNLDYGAGLAVDGIWGSTTEAALGNHYVKSGETQYMVTACQILLLIRGFNPNGVEYPGTFGSGCLAAVKKFQTNMKLPVTGICNAATFIKLAK
;
A
#
# COMPACT_ATOMS: atom_id res chain seq x y z
N MET A 1 -15.36 0.31 11.69
CA MET A 1 -13.97 -0.15 11.41
C MET A 1 -13.30 -0.34 12.76
N GLY A 2 -12.76 -1.53 13.05
CA GLY A 2 -12.05 -1.84 14.28
C GLY A 2 -10.75 -1.04 14.45
N LYS A 3 -10.21 -1.01 15.64
CA LYS A 3 -8.99 -0.25 15.97
C LYS A 3 -7.76 -0.78 15.22
N ILE A 4 -7.66 -2.12 15.10
CA ILE A 4 -6.58 -2.77 14.30
C ILE A 4 -6.61 -2.27 12.86
N GLU A 5 -7.77 -2.27 12.22
CA GLU A 5 -7.89 -1.85 10.83
C GLU A 5 -7.63 -0.35 10.65
N LYS A 6 -8.09 0.49 11.60
CA LYS A 6 -7.80 1.93 11.58
C LYS A 6 -6.30 2.20 11.67
N ALA A 7 -5.61 1.56 12.63
CA ALA A 7 -4.16 1.73 12.79
C ALA A 7 -3.40 1.24 11.56
N THR A 8 -3.77 0.08 11.04
CA THR A 8 -3.10 -0.50 9.88
C THR A 8 -3.34 0.32 8.61
N GLN A 9 -4.58 0.80 8.39
CA GLN A 9 -4.89 1.64 7.25
C GLN A 9 -4.16 2.97 7.34
N TRP A 10 -4.06 3.56 8.53
CA TRP A 10 -3.28 4.79 8.76
C TRP A 10 -1.81 4.63 8.34
N MET A 11 -1.16 3.50 8.71
CA MET A 11 0.21 3.20 8.29
C MET A 11 0.33 3.02 6.77
N ILE A 12 -0.65 2.38 6.15
CA ILE A 12 -0.69 2.18 4.69
C ILE A 12 -0.86 3.53 3.98
N ASP A 13 -1.76 4.38 4.47
CA ASP A 13 -2.00 5.71 3.90
C ASP A 13 -0.76 6.59 4.03
N LEU A 14 -0.07 6.52 5.17
CA LEU A 14 1.19 7.21 5.40
C LEU A 14 2.25 6.79 4.37
N ALA A 15 2.44 5.49 4.17
CA ALA A 15 3.42 4.95 3.22
C ALA A 15 3.10 5.26 1.75
N ASN A 16 1.86 5.61 1.43
CA ASN A 16 1.42 5.95 0.08
C ASN A 16 1.26 7.47 -0.14
N ASN A 17 1.54 8.28 0.87
CA ASN A 17 1.40 9.73 0.77
C ASN A 17 2.79 10.39 0.61
N PRO A 18 3.12 10.95 -0.57
CA PRO A 18 4.43 11.53 -0.83
C PRO A 18 4.70 12.84 -0.06
N LYS A 19 3.77 13.27 0.79
CA LYS A 19 3.94 14.46 1.65
C LYS A 19 4.55 14.13 3.01
N HIS A 20 4.86 12.86 3.26
CA HIS A 20 5.44 12.37 4.50
C HIS A 20 6.79 11.74 4.23
N GLY A 21 7.77 12.04 5.03
CA GLY A 21 9.12 11.49 4.94
C GLY A 21 9.61 10.95 6.27
N TYR A 22 10.90 10.62 6.33
CA TYR A 22 11.56 10.13 7.53
C TYR A 22 12.43 11.22 8.17
N ASP A 23 12.17 11.53 9.43
CA ASP A 23 13.03 12.38 10.24
C ASP A 23 12.90 12.01 11.73
N GLN A 24 14.03 11.89 12.44
CA GLN A 24 14.03 11.67 13.89
C GLN A 24 13.90 12.95 14.70
N ASP A 25 14.19 14.11 14.13
CA ASP A 25 14.10 15.40 14.82
C ASP A 25 12.68 15.96 14.76
N ASN A 26 12.02 15.88 13.59
CA ASN A 26 10.65 16.37 13.35
C ASN A 26 9.66 15.20 13.13
N ARG A 27 9.60 14.29 14.08
CA ARG A 27 9.03 12.95 13.95
C ARG A 27 7.54 12.78 14.28
N TRP A 28 6.79 13.86 14.49
CA TRP A 28 5.38 13.80 14.87
C TRP A 28 4.44 14.44 13.85
N GLY A 29 4.84 14.44 12.61
CA GLY A 29 4.17 15.03 11.46
C GLY A 29 4.75 16.40 11.07
N PRO A 30 4.92 16.68 9.76
CA PRO A 30 4.51 15.81 8.64
C PRO A 30 5.37 14.55 8.47
N ASP A 31 6.62 14.54 8.94
CA ASP A 31 7.52 13.40 8.83
C ASP A 31 7.52 12.53 10.10
N TYR A 32 7.96 11.30 9.97
CA TYR A 32 7.89 10.30 11.05
C TYR A 32 9.16 9.44 11.05
N ASP A 33 9.59 9.01 12.24
CA ASP A 33 10.50 7.89 12.38
C ASP A 33 9.74 6.56 12.57
N CYS A 34 10.47 5.46 12.74
CA CYS A 34 9.87 4.14 12.88
C CYS A 34 8.89 4.05 14.06
N SER A 35 9.26 4.61 15.21
CA SER A 35 8.44 4.53 16.43
C SER A 35 7.29 5.52 16.42
N SER A 36 7.51 6.76 16.01
CA SER A 36 6.46 7.78 15.96
C SER A 36 5.36 7.44 14.95
N ALA A 37 5.70 6.82 13.82
CA ALA A 37 4.71 6.35 12.85
C ALA A 37 3.77 5.30 13.48
N VAL A 38 4.32 4.26 14.09
CA VAL A 38 3.52 3.19 14.72
C VAL A 38 2.71 3.70 15.91
N ILE A 39 3.30 4.56 16.75
CA ILE A 39 2.62 5.18 17.90
C ILE A 39 1.46 6.06 17.43
N SER A 40 1.69 6.90 16.39
CA SER A 40 0.65 7.78 15.84
C SER A 40 -0.50 6.99 15.22
N ALA A 41 -0.21 5.89 14.52
CA ALA A 41 -1.22 5.02 13.94
C ALA A 41 -2.16 4.44 15.00
N TRP A 42 -1.64 3.93 16.10
CA TRP A 42 -2.45 3.37 17.19
C TRP A 42 -3.18 4.46 17.98
N GLN A 43 -2.56 5.64 18.19
CA GLN A 43 -3.22 6.79 18.79
C GLN A 43 -4.41 7.26 17.94
N ALA A 44 -4.23 7.37 16.63
CA ALA A 44 -5.30 7.73 15.69
C ALA A 44 -6.42 6.69 15.62
N ALA A 45 -6.09 5.42 15.87
CA ALA A 45 -7.07 4.34 15.98
C ALA A 45 -7.87 4.35 17.30
N GLY A 46 -7.58 5.28 18.22
CA GLY A 46 -8.24 5.41 19.51
C GLY A 46 -7.66 4.48 20.59
N VAL A 47 -6.40 4.05 20.43
CA VAL A 47 -5.62 3.38 21.47
C VAL A 47 -4.61 4.37 22.05
N PRO A 48 -4.70 4.79 23.32
CA PRO A 48 -4.04 5.98 23.84
C PRO A 48 -2.54 5.77 24.15
N VAL A 49 -1.80 5.11 23.24
CA VAL A 49 -0.39 4.76 23.46
C VAL A 49 0.51 6.00 23.55
N LYS A 50 0.32 7.00 22.67
CA LYS A 50 1.08 8.26 22.73
C LYS A 50 0.78 9.04 24.00
N SER A 51 -0.49 9.22 24.30
CA SER A 51 -0.92 9.97 25.49
C SER A 51 -0.56 9.28 26.81
N LYS A 52 -0.26 7.98 26.78
CA LYS A 52 0.28 7.22 27.92
C LYS A 52 1.81 7.13 27.95
N GLY A 53 2.50 7.89 27.11
CA GLY A 53 3.94 8.10 27.20
C GLY A 53 4.78 7.25 26.24
N ALA A 54 4.19 6.54 25.27
CA ALA A 54 5.00 5.91 24.23
C ALA A 54 5.66 7.00 23.38
N ASN A 55 6.98 6.91 23.24
CA ASN A 55 7.79 7.90 22.56
C ASN A 55 8.84 7.27 21.65
N THR A 56 9.57 6.26 22.12
CA THR A 56 10.66 5.58 21.40
C THR A 56 10.46 4.07 21.42
N THR A 57 11.27 3.32 20.69
CA THR A 57 11.25 1.85 20.73
C THR A 57 11.47 1.29 22.14
N HIS A 58 12.25 1.98 22.99
CA HIS A 58 12.57 1.53 24.35
C HIS A 58 11.33 1.52 25.28
N ASP A 59 10.43 2.47 25.13
CA ASP A 59 9.23 2.61 25.98
C ASP A 59 7.97 1.99 25.38
N MET A 60 7.98 1.66 24.08
CA MET A 60 6.79 1.10 23.41
C MET A 60 6.26 -0.15 24.10
N LYS A 61 7.12 -1.11 24.49
CA LYS A 61 6.66 -2.37 25.07
C LYS A 61 5.82 -2.18 26.31
N PRO A 62 6.30 -1.55 27.41
CA PRO A 62 5.52 -1.41 28.62
C PRO A 62 4.24 -0.57 28.40
N VAL A 63 4.30 0.48 27.59
CA VAL A 63 3.15 1.35 27.34
C VAL A 63 2.07 0.61 26.53
N PHE A 64 2.45 -0.08 25.46
CA PHE A 64 1.49 -0.84 24.64
C PHE A 64 0.83 -1.96 25.45
N LEU A 65 1.58 -2.68 26.30
CA LEU A 65 1.01 -3.69 27.19
C LEU A 65 -0.06 -3.06 28.11
N SER A 66 0.20 -1.87 28.66
CA SER A 66 -0.79 -1.15 29.49
C SER A 66 -2.02 -0.69 28.71
N CYS A 67 -1.96 -0.66 27.38
CA CYS A 67 -3.02 -0.25 26.47
C CYS A 67 -3.79 -1.43 25.85
N GLY A 68 -3.63 -2.65 26.37
CA GLY A 68 -4.39 -3.82 25.91
C GLY A 68 -3.70 -4.66 24.85
N PHE A 69 -2.39 -4.50 24.68
CA PHE A 69 -1.59 -5.42 23.87
C PHE A 69 -1.07 -6.59 24.70
N LYS A 70 -0.70 -7.67 24.02
CA LYS A 70 0.09 -8.78 24.55
C LYS A 70 1.35 -8.98 23.73
N ASP A 71 2.45 -9.33 24.39
CA ASP A 71 3.64 -9.81 23.68
C ASP A 71 3.43 -11.27 23.30
N VAL A 72 3.35 -11.52 22.00
CA VAL A 72 3.12 -12.85 21.43
C VAL A 72 4.38 -13.44 20.77
N ARG A 73 5.55 -12.83 21.00
CA ARG A 73 6.82 -13.21 20.37
C ARG A 73 7.15 -14.70 20.53
N SER A 74 6.92 -15.26 21.71
CA SER A 74 7.19 -16.68 22.00
C SER A 74 6.35 -17.66 21.17
N SER A 75 5.20 -17.22 20.66
CA SER A 75 4.30 -18.04 19.83
C SER A 75 4.52 -17.86 18.32
N ILE A 76 5.46 -17.00 17.90
CA ILE A 76 5.73 -16.68 16.51
C ILE A 76 7.12 -17.21 16.11
N LYS A 77 7.21 -17.90 14.96
CA LYS A 77 8.51 -18.31 14.40
C LYS A 77 9.31 -17.08 13.95
N SER A 78 10.59 -16.99 14.38
CA SER A 78 11.40 -15.79 14.19
C SER A 78 11.75 -15.46 12.75
N ASN A 79 11.90 -16.46 11.91
CA ASN A 79 12.40 -16.32 10.54
C ASN A 79 11.29 -16.31 9.47
N SER A 80 10.04 -16.18 9.87
CA SER A 80 8.91 -16.13 8.94
C SER A 80 7.76 -15.28 9.48
N SER A 81 6.87 -14.86 8.59
CA SER A 81 5.63 -14.17 8.98
C SER A 81 4.53 -15.12 9.48
N THR A 82 4.83 -16.43 9.61
CA THR A 82 3.86 -17.44 10.05
C THR A 82 3.42 -17.17 11.49
N GLY A 83 2.12 -17.01 11.69
CA GLY A 83 1.52 -16.70 12.98
C GLY A 83 1.38 -15.20 13.26
N LEU A 84 2.00 -14.32 12.46
CA LEU A 84 1.74 -12.88 12.52
C LEU A 84 0.31 -12.58 12.07
N LYS A 85 -0.29 -11.59 12.72
CA LYS A 85 -1.62 -11.08 12.39
C LYS A 85 -1.53 -9.60 12.02
N ARG A 86 -2.41 -9.16 11.14
CA ARG A 86 -2.56 -7.76 10.76
C ARG A 86 -2.68 -6.88 12.00
N GLY A 87 -1.90 -5.78 12.04
CA GLY A 87 -1.78 -4.90 13.19
C GLY A 87 -0.72 -5.31 14.21
N ASP A 88 -0.09 -6.49 14.09
CA ASP A 88 1.03 -6.84 14.97
C ASP A 88 2.15 -5.80 14.83
N VAL A 89 2.59 -5.25 15.95
CA VAL A 89 3.73 -4.36 16.02
C VAL A 89 4.99 -5.22 16.18
N LEU A 90 5.81 -5.22 15.17
CA LEU A 90 7.13 -5.86 15.17
C LEU A 90 8.10 -4.89 15.81
N LEU A 91 8.69 -5.27 16.94
CA LEU A 91 9.52 -4.38 17.74
C LEU A 91 10.87 -5.03 18.06
N ASN A 92 11.93 -4.30 17.78
CA ASN A 92 13.20 -4.43 18.45
C ASN A 92 13.32 -3.23 19.39
N THR A 93 13.33 -3.48 20.69
CA THR A 93 13.30 -2.43 21.72
C THR A 93 14.48 -1.48 21.65
N GLU A 94 15.58 -1.89 21.04
CA GLU A 94 16.83 -1.12 20.98
C GLU A 94 16.98 -0.28 19.71
N SER A 95 16.27 -0.64 18.61
CA SER A 95 16.64 -0.07 17.31
C SER A 95 15.51 0.24 16.35
N HIS A 96 14.46 -0.59 16.26
CA HIS A 96 13.52 -0.46 15.15
C HIS A 96 12.14 -1.02 15.45
N THR A 97 11.13 -0.50 14.75
CA THR A 97 9.76 -1.03 14.78
C THR A 97 9.09 -0.90 13.43
N ALA A 98 8.14 -1.80 13.19
CA ALA A 98 7.29 -1.85 12.00
C ALA A 98 5.91 -2.37 12.36
N MET A 99 4.92 -2.19 11.47
CA MET A 99 3.60 -2.78 11.63
C MET A 99 3.36 -3.83 10.55
N TYR A 100 3.02 -5.05 10.95
CA TYR A 100 2.62 -6.11 10.03
C TYR A 100 1.20 -5.83 9.50
N ILE A 101 1.06 -5.83 8.17
CA ILE A 101 -0.20 -5.47 7.50
C ILE A 101 -0.91 -6.66 6.86
N GLY A 102 -0.41 -7.90 7.07
CA GLY A 102 -0.93 -9.11 6.44
C GLY A 102 -0.19 -9.46 5.14
N ASN A 103 -0.48 -10.65 4.58
CA ASN A 103 0.03 -11.11 3.28
C ASN A 103 1.55 -11.06 3.14
N ASN A 104 2.26 -11.43 4.20
CA ASN A 104 3.72 -11.38 4.25
C ASN A 104 4.29 -9.96 4.07
N GLN A 105 3.54 -8.90 4.42
CA GLN A 105 3.97 -7.52 4.25
C GLN A 105 3.93 -6.73 5.56
N LEU A 106 4.81 -5.75 5.65
CA LEU A 106 4.88 -4.78 6.74
C LEU A 106 5.01 -3.35 6.18
N VAL A 107 4.67 -2.37 7.01
CA VAL A 107 4.96 -0.94 6.81
C VAL A 107 6.00 -0.51 7.82
N GLN A 108 7.00 0.22 7.37
CA GLN A 108 8.02 0.82 8.21
C GLN A 108 8.42 2.21 7.71
N ALA A 109 8.89 3.06 8.62
CA ALA A 109 9.69 4.24 8.32
C ALA A 109 11.16 3.90 8.61
N SER A 110 12.11 4.22 7.72
CA SER A 110 13.46 3.68 7.78
C SER A 110 14.56 4.73 7.81
N LYS A 111 14.70 5.50 6.74
CA LYS A 111 15.73 6.54 6.57
C LYS A 111 15.24 7.59 5.60
N ASN A 112 15.78 8.81 5.70
CA ASN A 112 15.49 9.88 4.75
C ASN A 112 16.09 9.63 3.35
N GLU A 113 15.85 10.53 2.40
CA GLU A 113 16.33 10.46 1.02
C GLU A 113 17.85 10.41 0.90
N SER A 114 18.58 10.89 1.90
CA SER A 114 20.04 10.87 1.97
C SER A 114 20.60 9.64 2.68
N GLY A 115 19.74 8.71 3.13
CA GLY A 115 20.13 7.52 3.86
C GLY A 115 20.49 7.77 5.33
N ASN A 116 20.12 8.92 5.89
CA ASN A 116 20.36 9.33 7.27
C ASN A 116 19.12 9.19 8.15
N TYR A 117 19.32 9.36 9.47
CA TYR A 117 18.22 9.34 10.46
C TYR A 117 17.74 10.74 10.83
N HIS A 118 18.55 11.76 10.60
CA HIS A 118 18.32 13.16 10.96
C HIS A 118 18.38 14.05 9.76
N GLY A 119 17.58 15.11 9.78
CA GLY A 119 17.46 16.06 8.69
C GLY A 119 16.93 15.37 7.43
N GLY A 120 16.60 16.08 6.46
CA GLY A 120 15.99 15.59 5.24
C GLY A 120 15.05 16.64 4.72
N LYS A 121 14.55 16.46 3.53
CA LYS A 121 13.50 17.31 3.01
C LYS A 121 12.15 16.75 3.45
N PRO A 122 11.19 17.56 3.88
CA PRO A 122 9.85 17.07 4.19
C PRO A 122 9.23 16.34 3.00
N GLY A 123 8.67 15.15 3.25
CA GLY A 123 8.01 14.32 2.26
C GLY A 123 8.77 13.05 1.89
N ASP A 124 8.06 12.09 1.25
CA ASP A 124 8.64 10.82 0.78
C ASP A 124 9.32 11.04 -0.58
N GLN A 125 10.56 11.48 -0.56
CA GLN A 125 11.32 11.90 -1.75
C GLN A 125 11.70 10.72 -2.65
N THR A 126 11.85 9.52 -2.09
CA THR A 126 12.40 8.36 -2.79
C THR A 126 11.43 7.19 -2.89
N GLY A 127 10.28 7.24 -2.23
CA GLY A 127 9.37 6.10 -2.05
C GLY A 127 9.97 4.98 -1.19
N LYS A 128 11.00 5.27 -0.39
CA LYS A 128 11.71 4.32 0.48
C LYS A 128 11.91 4.82 1.90
N GLU A 129 11.42 5.99 2.21
CA GLU A 129 11.51 6.56 3.56
C GLU A 129 10.47 5.94 4.47
N ILE A 130 9.19 5.97 4.04
CA ILE A 130 8.09 5.24 4.65
C ILE A 130 7.47 4.37 3.57
N TYR A 131 7.51 3.05 3.73
CA TYR A 131 7.13 2.15 2.63
C TYR A 131 6.58 0.81 3.09
N ILE A 132 5.83 0.18 2.19
CA ILE A 132 5.37 -1.19 2.30
C ILE A 132 6.42 -2.11 1.67
N ARG A 133 6.79 -3.17 2.39
CA ARG A 133 7.70 -4.21 1.88
C ARG A 133 7.25 -5.59 2.33
N ASP A 134 7.83 -6.61 1.71
CA ASP A 134 7.69 -7.98 2.19
C ASP A 134 8.37 -8.14 3.56
N TYR A 135 7.78 -9.00 4.39
CA TYR A 135 8.39 -9.36 5.68
C TYR A 135 9.83 -9.81 5.46
N TYR A 136 10.70 -9.43 6.37
CA TYR A 136 12.11 -9.85 6.41
C TYR A 136 12.49 -10.25 7.82
N ASP A 137 13.45 -11.15 7.92
CA ASP A 137 14.00 -11.56 9.20
C ASP A 137 14.86 -10.42 9.78
N PHE A 138 14.33 -9.83 10.84
CA PHE A 138 15.01 -8.81 11.63
C PHE A 138 14.98 -9.30 13.08
N PRO A 139 15.92 -8.96 13.93
CA PRO A 139 15.95 -9.43 15.31
C PRO A 139 14.81 -8.82 16.15
N TRP A 140 13.56 -9.10 15.73
CA TRP A 140 12.36 -8.70 16.46
C TRP A 140 12.34 -9.41 17.81
N ASN A 141 12.68 -8.69 18.90
CA ASN A 141 12.69 -9.25 20.25
C ASN A 141 11.33 -9.19 20.95
N CYS A 142 10.35 -8.52 20.33
CA CYS A 142 9.00 -8.35 20.84
C CYS A 142 7.99 -8.28 19.67
N ILE A 143 6.82 -8.88 19.84
CA ILE A 143 5.69 -8.76 18.90
C ILE A 143 4.45 -8.42 19.70
N LEU A 144 3.98 -7.16 19.57
CA LEU A 144 2.86 -6.65 20.35
C LEU A 144 1.58 -6.78 19.54
N ARG A 145 0.64 -7.59 20.03
CA ARG A 145 -0.69 -7.81 19.44
C ARG A 145 -1.75 -7.13 20.28
N TYR A 146 -2.57 -6.31 19.64
CA TYR A 146 -3.73 -5.70 20.29
C TYR A 146 -4.83 -6.73 20.51
N MET A 147 -5.37 -6.80 21.75
CA MET A 147 -6.31 -7.84 22.15
C MET A 147 -7.76 -7.35 22.28
N ASN A 148 -7.97 -6.03 22.43
CA ASN A 148 -9.27 -5.44 22.75
C ASN A 148 -9.92 -4.77 21.51
N ASP A 149 -9.83 -5.41 20.34
CA ASP A 149 -10.51 -4.90 19.16
C ASP A 149 -12.00 -5.20 19.26
N ASP A 150 -12.80 -4.18 19.62
CA ASP A 150 -14.25 -4.27 19.81
C ASP A 150 -15.05 -4.55 18.52
N SER A 151 -14.37 -4.96 17.47
CA SER A 151 -15.06 -5.27 16.24
C SER A 151 -15.67 -6.68 16.29
N SER A 152 -16.99 -6.74 16.48
CA SER A 152 -17.84 -7.83 15.99
C SER A 152 -17.83 -7.92 14.45
N VAL A 153 -16.80 -7.38 13.80
CA VAL A 153 -16.64 -7.36 12.35
C VAL A 153 -15.63 -8.43 11.97
N THR A 154 -16.05 -9.31 11.08
CA THR A 154 -15.27 -10.32 10.35
C THR A 154 -13.78 -9.99 10.26
N PRO A 155 -12.89 -11.01 10.40
CA PRO A 155 -11.45 -10.81 10.19
C PRO A 155 -11.22 -9.98 8.94
N PRO A 156 -10.25 -9.05 8.95
CA PRO A 156 -9.99 -8.27 7.75
C PRO A 156 -9.80 -9.25 6.59
N PRO A 157 -10.42 -8.99 5.44
CA PRO A 157 -10.38 -9.93 4.33
C PRO A 157 -8.93 -10.32 4.07
N SER A 158 -8.66 -11.60 3.93
CA SER A 158 -7.35 -12.21 3.69
C SER A 158 -6.68 -11.76 2.37
N GLY A 159 -7.21 -10.72 1.73
CA GLY A 159 -6.81 -10.25 0.41
C GLY A 159 -5.56 -9.38 0.40
N ASN A 160 -4.98 -9.24 -0.76
CA ASN A 160 -3.77 -8.46 -1.02
C ASN A 160 -4.00 -6.95 -0.81
N VAL A 161 -3.12 -6.28 -0.09
CA VAL A 161 -3.23 -4.85 0.22
C VAL A 161 -3.27 -3.96 -1.02
N TYR A 162 -2.47 -4.29 -2.04
CA TYR A 162 -2.46 -3.52 -3.29
C TYR A 162 -3.76 -3.71 -4.07
N ILE A 163 -4.36 -4.91 -4.05
CA ILE A 163 -5.67 -5.13 -4.67
C ILE A 163 -6.75 -4.28 -3.96
N ARG A 164 -6.71 -4.14 -2.64
CA ARG A 164 -7.62 -3.23 -1.90
C ARG A 164 -7.45 -1.78 -2.34
N GLN A 165 -6.21 -1.32 -2.46
CA GLN A 165 -5.92 0.02 -2.98
C GLN A 165 -6.45 0.19 -4.39
N GLY A 166 -6.26 -0.81 -5.26
CA GLY A 166 -6.80 -0.81 -6.62
C GLY A 166 -8.33 -0.80 -6.67
N GLN A 167 -9.00 -1.56 -5.78
CA GLN A 167 -10.45 -1.54 -5.63
C GLN A 167 -10.95 -0.17 -5.17
N THR A 168 -10.28 0.44 -4.18
CA THR A 168 -10.60 1.79 -3.70
C THR A 168 -10.42 2.83 -4.81
N ALA A 169 -9.31 2.76 -5.55
CA ALA A 169 -9.02 3.66 -6.66
C ALA A 169 -10.01 3.49 -7.82
N ALA A 170 -10.41 2.26 -8.14
CA ALA A 170 -11.44 1.99 -9.14
C ALA A 170 -12.81 2.54 -8.71
N ASN A 171 -13.18 2.39 -7.44
CA ASN A 171 -14.41 3.00 -6.91
C ASN A 171 -14.38 4.53 -7.08
N LYS A 172 -13.26 5.18 -6.77
CA LYS A 172 -13.09 6.62 -6.94
C LYS A 172 -13.13 7.05 -8.40
N PHE A 173 -12.44 6.32 -9.29
CA PHE A 173 -12.27 6.74 -10.70
C PHE A 173 -13.48 6.46 -11.56
N VAL A 174 -14.11 5.29 -11.42
CA VAL A 174 -15.24 4.86 -12.30
C VAL A 174 -16.54 4.60 -11.56
N GLY A 175 -16.63 4.86 -10.24
CA GLY A 175 -17.82 4.54 -9.46
C GLY A 175 -18.14 3.05 -9.45
N ALA A 176 -17.12 2.18 -9.34
CA ALA A 176 -17.28 0.74 -9.56
C ALA A 176 -18.16 0.03 -8.52
N GLY A 177 -18.35 0.62 -7.32
CA GLY A 177 -19.17 0.04 -6.24
C GLY A 177 -18.62 -1.26 -5.66
N LEU A 178 -17.30 -1.47 -5.74
CA LEU A 178 -16.64 -2.67 -5.23
C LEU A 178 -16.63 -2.72 -3.70
N THR A 179 -16.88 -3.89 -3.13
CA THR A 179 -16.48 -4.21 -1.77
C THR A 179 -14.96 -4.37 -1.72
N ILE A 180 -14.31 -3.71 -0.74
CA ILE A 180 -12.84 -3.69 -0.65
C ILE A 180 -12.36 -4.97 0.05
N THR A 181 -12.22 -6.04 -0.72
CA THR A 181 -11.85 -7.38 -0.22
C THR A 181 -10.35 -7.68 -0.31
N GLY A 182 -9.64 -7.02 -1.23
CA GLY A 182 -8.27 -7.39 -1.57
C GLY A 182 -8.17 -8.68 -2.40
N VAL A 183 -9.29 -9.15 -2.95
CA VAL A 183 -9.34 -10.30 -3.85
C VAL A 183 -9.67 -9.82 -5.26
N ARG A 184 -8.93 -10.31 -6.26
CA ARG A 184 -9.20 -10.01 -7.67
C ARG A 184 -10.28 -10.96 -8.20
N ASP A 185 -11.51 -10.75 -7.76
CA ASP A 185 -12.71 -11.46 -8.20
C ASP A 185 -13.25 -10.96 -9.56
N ALA A 186 -14.36 -11.51 -10.02
CA ALA A 186 -15.00 -11.13 -11.28
C ALA A 186 -15.42 -9.65 -11.28
N ALA A 187 -15.93 -9.12 -10.15
CA ALA A 187 -16.35 -7.72 -10.04
C ALA A 187 -15.13 -6.79 -10.15
N THR A 188 -14.03 -7.13 -9.48
CA THR A 188 -12.76 -6.38 -9.53
C THR A 188 -12.15 -6.40 -10.95
N LYS A 189 -12.20 -7.54 -11.65
CA LYS A 189 -11.75 -7.62 -13.06
C LYS A 189 -12.60 -6.73 -13.96
N LYS A 190 -13.92 -6.79 -13.82
CA LYS A 190 -14.85 -5.94 -14.55
C LYS A 190 -14.59 -4.44 -14.31
N ALA A 191 -14.34 -4.06 -13.07
CA ALA A 191 -13.97 -2.69 -12.71
C ALA A 191 -12.64 -2.26 -13.37
N GLY A 192 -11.65 -3.14 -13.46
CA GLY A 192 -10.40 -2.86 -14.18
C GLY A 192 -10.61 -2.54 -15.66
N ILE A 193 -11.52 -3.24 -16.33
CA ILE A 193 -11.89 -2.95 -17.73
C ILE A 193 -12.59 -1.59 -17.81
N LYS A 194 -13.53 -1.26 -16.91
CA LYS A 194 -14.16 0.07 -16.85
C LYS A 194 -13.13 1.20 -16.69
N VAL A 195 -12.13 0.97 -15.84
CA VAL A 195 -11.02 1.94 -15.63
C VAL A 195 -10.30 2.23 -16.93
N LEU A 196 -9.96 1.20 -17.71
CA LEU A 196 -9.29 1.36 -19.00
C LEU A 196 -10.19 2.04 -20.03
N GLN A 197 -11.45 1.62 -20.14
CA GLN A 197 -12.43 2.24 -21.05
C GLN A 197 -12.60 3.74 -20.77
N LYS A 198 -12.75 4.12 -19.49
CA LYS A 198 -12.84 5.54 -19.11
C LYS A 198 -11.58 6.32 -19.44
N ALA A 199 -10.39 5.75 -19.19
CA ALA A 199 -9.13 6.41 -19.50
C ALA A 199 -8.97 6.66 -21.01
N MET A 200 -9.30 5.68 -21.85
CA MET A 200 -9.29 5.84 -23.32
C MET A 200 -10.29 6.91 -23.79
N ASN A 201 -11.45 7.00 -23.15
CA ASN A 201 -12.41 8.07 -23.48
C ASN A 201 -11.85 9.45 -23.11
N LEU A 202 -11.16 9.57 -21.98
CA LEU A 202 -10.63 10.84 -21.49
C LEU A 202 -9.43 11.33 -22.30
N ASP A 203 -8.50 10.42 -22.66
CA ASP A 203 -7.27 10.81 -23.36
C ASP A 203 -7.43 10.83 -24.87
N TYR A 204 -8.29 9.96 -25.44
CA TYR A 204 -8.36 9.76 -26.90
C TYR A 204 -9.75 10.00 -27.48
N GLY A 205 -10.74 10.34 -26.68
CA GLY A 205 -12.13 10.52 -27.16
C GLY A 205 -12.73 9.25 -27.76
N ALA A 206 -12.37 8.07 -27.24
CA ALA A 206 -12.71 6.78 -27.86
C ALA A 206 -14.21 6.44 -27.91
N GLY A 207 -15.07 7.18 -27.20
CA GLY A 207 -16.53 7.01 -27.21
C GLY A 207 -17.01 5.65 -26.70
N LEU A 208 -16.23 4.96 -25.88
CA LEU A 208 -16.57 3.63 -25.37
C LEU A 208 -17.67 3.69 -24.30
N ALA A 209 -18.58 2.72 -24.32
CA ALA A 209 -19.39 2.42 -23.15
C ALA A 209 -18.47 1.94 -22.00
N VAL A 210 -18.60 2.56 -20.80
CA VAL A 210 -17.82 2.19 -19.62
C VAL A 210 -18.56 1.06 -18.87
N ASP A 211 -18.73 -0.08 -19.54
CA ASP A 211 -19.54 -1.22 -19.08
C ASP A 211 -18.72 -2.34 -18.41
N GLY A 212 -17.38 -2.32 -18.61
CA GLY A 212 -16.48 -3.34 -18.09
C GLY A 212 -16.51 -4.64 -18.89
N ILE A 213 -16.91 -4.59 -20.15
CA ILE A 213 -16.87 -5.71 -21.10
C ILE A 213 -15.68 -5.54 -22.02
N TRP A 214 -14.81 -6.56 -22.07
CA TRP A 214 -13.73 -6.59 -23.04
C TRP A 214 -14.21 -7.17 -24.36
N GLY A 215 -14.60 -6.31 -25.28
CA GLY A 215 -15.04 -6.69 -26.63
C GLY A 215 -14.12 -6.14 -27.71
N SER A 216 -14.46 -6.44 -28.97
CA SER A 216 -13.70 -5.95 -30.15
C SER A 216 -13.61 -4.42 -30.20
N THR A 217 -14.64 -3.71 -29.78
CA THR A 217 -14.64 -2.23 -29.72
C THR A 217 -13.61 -1.71 -28.71
N THR A 218 -13.54 -2.31 -27.50
CA THR A 218 -12.52 -1.94 -26.49
C THR A 218 -11.12 -2.27 -26.99
N GLU A 219 -10.94 -3.42 -27.66
CA GLU A 219 -9.65 -3.85 -28.20
C GLU A 219 -9.19 -2.98 -29.34
N ALA A 220 -10.09 -2.60 -30.26
CA ALA A 220 -9.81 -1.68 -31.36
C ALA A 220 -9.45 -0.27 -30.83
N ALA A 221 -10.18 0.23 -29.83
CA ALA A 221 -9.87 1.52 -29.20
C ALA A 221 -8.53 1.54 -28.49
N LEU A 222 -8.10 0.43 -27.85
CA LEU A 222 -6.78 0.32 -27.25
C LEU A 222 -5.69 0.35 -28.35
N GLY A 223 -5.90 -0.30 -29.49
CA GLY A 223 -5.00 -0.28 -30.63
C GLY A 223 -3.51 -0.44 -30.25
N ASN A 224 -2.70 0.51 -30.63
CA ASN A 224 -1.27 0.55 -30.30
C ASN A 224 -0.93 1.58 -29.18
N HIS A 225 -1.92 2.06 -28.45
CA HIS A 225 -1.68 3.00 -27.35
C HIS A 225 -0.80 2.39 -26.26
N TYR A 226 0.06 3.22 -25.69
CA TYR A 226 0.98 2.83 -24.64
C TYR A 226 1.19 3.99 -23.66
N VAL A 227 1.76 3.69 -22.51
CA VAL A 227 2.30 4.70 -21.58
C VAL A 227 3.71 4.28 -21.12
N LYS A 228 4.55 5.29 -20.89
CA LYS A 228 5.96 5.11 -20.49
C LYS A 228 6.41 6.19 -19.49
N SER A 229 7.60 6.01 -18.95
CA SER A 229 8.20 6.93 -17.98
C SER A 229 8.19 8.39 -18.47
N GLY A 230 7.78 9.30 -17.58
CA GLY A 230 7.70 10.74 -17.81
C GLY A 230 6.35 11.23 -18.33
N GLU A 231 5.44 10.35 -18.74
CA GLU A 231 4.13 10.76 -19.25
C GLU A 231 3.12 11.02 -18.12
N THR A 232 2.22 11.98 -18.34
CA THR A 232 1.10 12.31 -17.46
C THR A 232 -0.20 12.31 -18.25
N GLN A 233 -1.07 11.33 -17.99
CA GLN A 233 -2.36 11.15 -18.67
C GLN A 233 -3.25 10.16 -17.92
N TYR A 234 -4.52 10.04 -18.28
CA TYR A 234 -5.45 9.10 -17.63
C TYR A 234 -5.15 7.63 -17.95
N MET A 235 -4.51 7.34 -19.09
CA MET A 235 -4.00 6.00 -19.36
C MET A 235 -2.90 5.57 -18.37
N VAL A 236 -2.14 6.52 -17.81
CA VAL A 236 -1.22 6.24 -16.69
C VAL A 236 -2.01 5.95 -15.41
N THR A 237 -3.08 6.71 -15.13
CA THR A 237 -4.02 6.37 -14.03
C THR A 237 -4.55 4.95 -14.17
N ALA A 238 -4.97 4.56 -15.38
CA ALA A 238 -5.44 3.20 -15.65
C ALA A 238 -4.34 2.15 -15.43
N CYS A 239 -3.12 2.41 -15.87
CA CYS A 239 -1.97 1.54 -15.63
C CYS A 239 -1.73 1.35 -14.12
N GLN A 240 -1.71 2.43 -13.35
CA GLN A 240 -1.52 2.41 -11.89
C GLN A 240 -2.61 1.59 -11.19
N ILE A 241 -3.89 1.83 -11.50
CA ILE A 241 -5.03 1.10 -10.90
C ILE A 241 -4.98 -0.38 -11.28
N LEU A 242 -4.72 -0.70 -12.54
CA LEU A 242 -4.65 -2.07 -13.02
C LEU A 242 -3.49 -2.85 -12.40
N LEU A 243 -2.33 -2.22 -12.22
CA LEU A 243 -1.19 -2.81 -11.50
C LEU A 243 -1.59 -3.14 -10.05
N LEU A 244 -2.24 -2.21 -9.35
CA LEU A 244 -2.75 -2.45 -8.00
C LEU A 244 -3.73 -3.63 -7.96
N ILE A 245 -4.71 -3.67 -8.88
CA ILE A 245 -5.68 -4.78 -8.99
C ILE A 245 -4.98 -6.13 -9.25
N ARG A 246 -3.78 -6.10 -9.82
CA ARG A 246 -2.92 -7.28 -10.03
C ARG A 246 -1.97 -7.56 -8.86
N GLY A 247 -1.99 -6.74 -7.81
CA GLY A 247 -1.13 -6.90 -6.63
C GLY A 247 0.28 -6.35 -6.79
N PHE A 248 0.50 -5.45 -7.76
CA PHE A 248 1.77 -4.76 -7.97
C PHE A 248 1.65 -3.31 -7.51
N ASN A 249 2.67 -2.79 -6.81
CA ASN A 249 2.68 -1.43 -6.29
C ASN A 249 3.31 -0.43 -7.28
N PRO A 250 2.53 0.47 -7.89
CA PRO A 250 3.05 1.56 -8.74
C PRO A 250 3.49 2.79 -7.93
N ASN A 251 3.43 2.72 -6.59
CA ASN A 251 3.70 3.81 -5.66
C ASN A 251 2.63 4.92 -5.68
N GLY A 252 1.36 4.52 -5.70
CA GLY A 252 0.21 5.42 -5.65
C GLY A 252 -0.60 5.49 -6.94
N VAL A 253 -1.68 6.29 -6.90
CA VAL A 253 -2.57 6.57 -8.06
C VAL A 253 -2.89 8.06 -8.07
N GLU A 254 -2.67 8.70 -9.21
CA GLU A 254 -2.95 10.11 -9.47
C GLU A 254 -4.01 10.27 -10.58
N TYR A 255 -4.64 11.45 -10.69
CA TYR A 255 -5.77 11.72 -11.59
C TYR A 255 -5.64 13.10 -12.27
N PRO A 256 -4.99 13.24 -13.47
CA PRO A 256 -4.32 12.21 -14.26
C PRO A 256 -3.06 11.68 -13.57
N GLY A 257 -2.68 10.43 -13.92
CA GLY A 257 -1.52 9.76 -13.34
C GLY A 257 -0.22 10.18 -14.01
N THR A 258 0.86 10.26 -13.22
CA THR A 258 2.24 10.45 -13.72
C THR A 258 2.99 9.12 -13.68
N PHE A 259 3.62 8.75 -14.80
CA PHE A 259 4.41 7.52 -14.92
C PHE A 259 5.80 7.73 -14.30
N GLY A 260 5.87 7.67 -12.99
CA GLY A 260 7.11 7.81 -12.22
C GLY A 260 7.90 6.49 -12.10
N SER A 261 8.97 6.54 -11.30
CA SER A 261 9.87 5.40 -11.06
C SER A 261 9.16 4.19 -10.42
N GLY A 262 8.19 4.42 -9.53
CA GLY A 262 7.38 3.36 -8.93
C GLY A 262 6.52 2.62 -9.95
N CYS A 263 5.87 3.36 -10.85
CA CYS A 263 5.09 2.80 -11.95
C CYS A 263 5.99 1.99 -12.91
N LEU A 264 7.17 2.52 -13.27
CA LEU A 264 8.17 1.83 -14.11
C LEU A 264 8.60 0.50 -13.47
N ALA A 265 8.92 0.51 -12.19
CA ALA A 265 9.33 -0.70 -11.47
C ALA A 265 8.20 -1.75 -11.42
N ALA A 266 6.97 -1.31 -11.15
CA ALA A 266 5.80 -2.19 -11.11
C ALA A 266 5.48 -2.80 -12.48
N VAL A 267 5.55 -2.01 -13.57
CA VAL A 267 5.37 -2.51 -14.95
C VAL A 267 6.41 -3.57 -15.28
N LYS A 268 7.71 -3.32 -15.02
CA LYS A 268 8.77 -4.31 -15.27
C LYS A 268 8.54 -5.59 -14.46
N LYS A 269 8.19 -5.49 -13.16
CA LYS A 269 7.89 -6.65 -12.32
C LYS A 269 6.68 -7.43 -12.83
N PHE A 270 5.63 -6.74 -13.28
CA PHE A 270 4.45 -7.36 -13.90
C PHE A 270 4.81 -8.08 -15.21
N GLN A 271 5.57 -7.43 -16.10
CA GLN A 271 6.02 -8.02 -17.37
C GLN A 271 6.83 -9.30 -17.14
N THR A 272 7.77 -9.28 -16.19
CA THR A 272 8.54 -10.48 -15.79
C THR A 272 7.61 -11.60 -15.33
N ASN A 273 6.65 -11.29 -14.45
CA ASN A 273 5.71 -12.27 -13.89
C ASN A 273 4.81 -12.89 -14.98
N MET A 274 4.39 -12.06 -15.96
CA MET A 274 3.54 -12.49 -17.08
C MET A 274 4.33 -13.05 -18.28
N LYS A 275 5.65 -13.18 -18.16
CA LYS A 275 6.54 -13.64 -19.25
C LYS A 275 6.41 -12.78 -20.52
N LEU A 276 6.22 -11.48 -20.35
CA LEU A 276 6.23 -10.47 -21.41
C LEU A 276 7.65 -9.91 -21.57
N PRO A 277 7.98 -9.30 -22.73
CA PRO A 277 9.21 -8.50 -22.87
C PRO A 277 9.28 -7.43 -21.79
N VAL A 278 10.38 -7.36 -21.03
CA VAL A 278 10.55 -6.44 -19.87
C VAL A 278 11.06 -5.09 -20.38
N THR A 279 10.18 -4.34 -21.01
CA THR A 279 10.50 -3.03 -21.60
C THR A 279 10.32 -1.87 -20.62
N GLY A 280 9.49 -2.04 -19.59
CA GLY A 280 9.03 -0.96 -18.73
C GLY A 280 7.98 -0.04 -19.38
N ILE A 281 7.56 -0.32 -20.62
CA ILE A 281 6.49 0.38 -21.34
C ILE A 281 5.20 -0.42 -21.14
N CYS A 282 4.14 0.22 -20.67
CA CYS A 282 2.82 -0.40 -20.61
C CYS A 282 2.15 -0.24 -21.99
N ASN A 283 2.50 -1.12 -22.92
CA ASN A 283 1.95 -1.18 -24.27
C ASN A 283 0.63 -1.98 -24.31
N ALA A 284 0.00 -2.06 -25.48
CA ALA A 284 -1.27 -2.77 -25.66
C ALA A 284 -1.23 -4.21 -25.10
N ALA A 285 -0.17 -4.98 -25.39
CA ALA A 285 -0.02 -6.34 -24.87
C ALA A 285 0.03 -6.36 -23.31
N THR A 286 0.70 -5.40 -22.71
CA THR A 286 0.76 -5.24 -21.25
C THR A 286 -0.61 -4.84 -20.68
N PHE A 287 -1.31 -3.86 -21.29
CA PHE A 287 -2.66 -3.48 -20.87
C PHE A 287 -3.66 -4.63 -20.96
N ILE A 288 -3.65 -5.41 -22.05
CA ILE A 288 -4.49 -6.60 -22.22
C ILE A 288 -4.26 -7.58 -21.06
N LYS A 289 -3.01 -7.87 -20.74
CA LYS A 289 -2.68 -8.79 -19.62
C LYS A 289 -3.03 -8.20 -18.26
N LEU A 290 -2.96 -6.91 -18.07
CA LEU A 290 -3.39 -6.24 -16.84
C LEU A 290 -4.91 -6.30 -16.66
N ALA A 291 -5.69 -6.06 -17.71
CA ALA A 291 -7.14 -5.99 -17.67
C ALA A 291 -7.81 -7.39 -17.59
N LYS A 292 -7.34 -8.35 -18.34
CA LYS A 292 -7.87 -9.75 -18.40
C LYS A 292 -7.24 -10.62 -17.31
#